data_e0e64f283e15d54a081981377f887c8f
#
_entry.id   e0e64f283e15d54a081981377f887c8f
#
_cell.length_a   1.000
_cell.length_b   1.000
_cell.length_c   1.000
_cell.angle_alpha   90.00
_cell.angle_beta   90.00
_cell.angle_gamma   90.00
#
_symmetry.space_group_name_H-M   'P 1'
#
loop_
_entity.id
_entity.type
_entity.pdbx_description
1 polymer ?
#
loop_
_entity_poly.entity_id
_entity_poly.type
_entity_poly.pdbx_seq_one_letter_code
_entity_poly.pdbx_strand_id
1 'polypeptide(L)'
;MSYDSAQAVIRHLQLAPHPEGGYFRRTHAADAGAFSCIYYLLTAETPRSRLHRNDASIIHLHHAGGSLDYLLLPPAAPAQRVTLGAPAAGEGGQLVVPGGTWKCCHLQQGAFALISEVVVPAFEWARHRFAQRQDVAADWPAEWPAPEGFL
;
A
#
# COMPACT_ATOMS: atom_id res chain seq x y z
N MET A 1 10.08 13.75 16.15
CA MET A 1 10.67 14.48 15.01
C MET A 1 9.66 14.43 13.88
N SER A 2 9.19 15.57 13.40
CA SER A 2 8.34 15.61 12.21
C SER A 2 9.22 15.67 10.96
N TYR A 3 8.84 14.97 9.91
CA TYR A 3 9.52 15.08 8.62
C TYR A 3 8.96 16.28 7.85
N ASP A 4 9.84 17.15 7.37
CA ASP A 4 9.44 18.36 6.66
C ASP A 4 9.18 18.12 5.15
N SER A 5 9.57 16.95 4.63
CA SER A 5 9.37 16.58 3.22
C SER A 5 9.51 15.08 2.97
N ALA A 6 8.97 14.63 1.85
CA ALA A 6 9.15 13.25 1.37
C ALA A 6 10.63 12.87 1.22
N GLN A 7 11.47 13.79 0.71
CA GLN A 7 12.92 13.57 0.54
C GLN A 7 13.64 13.38 1.87
N ALA A 8 13.19 14.07 2.94
CA ALA A 8 13.74 13.85 4.27
C ALA A 8 13.44 12.44 4.78
N VAL A 9 12.22 11.94 4.56
CA VAL A 9 11.83 10.55 4.89
C VAL A 9 12.67 9.55 4.11
N ILE A 10 12.76 9.73 2.77
CA ILE A 10 13.52 8.83 1.88
C ILE A 10 14.97 8.71 2.34
N ARG A 11 15.63 9.84 2.62
CA ARG A 11 17.03 9.83 3.10
C ARG A 11 17.18 9.20 4.48
N HIS A 12 16.33 9.60 5.43
CA HIS A 12 16.44 9.13 6.82
C HIS A 12 16.20 7.62 6.92
N LEU A 13 15.18 7.11 6.25
CA LEU A 13 14.84 5.69 6.26
C LEU A 13 15.55 4.89 5.16
N GLN A 14 16.38 5.53 4.34
CA GLN A 14 17.15 4.90 3.25
C GLN A 14 16.24 4.12 2.28
N LEU A 15 15.16 4.76 1.86
CA LEU A 15 14.18 4.13 0.96
C LEU A 15 14.68 4.14 -0.49
N ALA A 16 14.35 3.10 -1.24
CA ALA A 16 14.60 2.96 -2.68
C ALA A 16 13.27 2.88 -3.44
N PRO A 17 13.25 3.18 -4.75
CA PRO A 17 12.03 3.04 -5.55
C PRO A 17 11.45 1.63 -5.49
N HIS A 18 10.12 1.54 -5.41
CA HIS A 18 9.37 0.27 -5.39
C HIS A 18 8.74 -0.03 -6.76
N PRO A 19 8.73 -1.30 -7.22
CA PRO A 19 8.06 -1.68 -8.47
C PRO A 19 6.56 -1.36 -8.54
N GLU A 20 5.89 -1.28 -7.39
CA GLU A 20 4.47 -0.89 -7.27
C GLU A 20 4.24 0.62 -7.42
N GLY A 21 5.27 1.43 -7.46
CA GLY A 21 5.25 2.88 -7.29
C GLY A 21 5.65 3.27 -5.88
N GLY A 22 6.06 4.53 -5.69
CA GLY A 22 6.58 5.01 -4.41
C GLY A 22 7.95 4.43 -4.05
N TYR A 23 8.22 4.37 -2.74
CA TYR A 23 9.53 3.98 -2.20
C TYR A 23 9.36 3.00 -1.05
N PHE A 24 10.38 2.16 -0.83
CA PHE A 24 10.35 1.18 0.26
C PHE A 24 11.73 0.83 0.78
N ARG A 25 11.76 0.19 1.94
CA ARG A 25 12.90 -0.56 2.44
C ARG A 25 12.41 -1.74 3.27
N ARG A 26 12.95 -2.94 3.01
CA ARG A 26 12.73 -4.08 3.91
C ARG A 26 13.52 -3.85 5.20
N THR A 27 12.82 -3.92 6.34
CA THR A 27 13.41 -3.74 7.66
C THR A 27 13.64 -5.06 8.37
N HIS A 28 12.76 -6.02 8.18
CA HIS A 28 12.81 -7.33 8.83
C HIS A 28 12.38 -8.44 7.87
N ALA A 29 13.02 -9.58 8.05
CA ALA A 29 12.59 -10.85 7.49
C ALA A 29 12.85 -11.90 8.59
N ALA A 30 11.78 -12.50 9.13
CA ALA A 30 11.88 -13.49 10.18
C ALA A 30 12.48 -14.80 9.64
N ASP A 31 13.20 -15.51 10.50
CA ASP A 31 13.68 -16.84 10.21
C ASP A 31 12.51 -17.77 9.85
N ALA A 32 12.77 -18.73 8.97
CA ALA A 32 11.78 -19.67 8.45
C ALA A 32 10.58 -18.99 7.73
N GLY A 33 10.69 -17.72 7.32
CA GLY A 33 9.67 -17.04 6.53
C GLY A 33 8.35 -16.75 7.27
N ALA A 34 8.35 -16.62 8.58
CA ALA A 34 7.14 -16.39 9.36
C ALA A 34 6.49 -15.03 9.03
N PHE A 35 7.29 -13.99 8.83
CA PHE A 35 6.84 -12.67 8.38
C PHE A 35 7.97 -11.88 7.73
N SER A 36 7.61 -10.82 7.01
CA SER A 36 8.54 -9.75 6.62
C SER A 36 7.90 -8.40 6.86
N CYS A 37 8.72 -7.36 7.02
CA CYS A 37 8.26 -6.01 7.26
C CYS A 37 9.00 -5.02 6.39
N ILE A 38 8.27 -4.05 5.83
CA ILE A 38 8.83 -2.94 5.07
C ILE A 38 8.33 -1.60 5.61
N TYR A 39 9.12 -0.53 5.41
CA TYR A 39 8.55 0.80 5.24
C TYR A 39 8.13 0.98 3.79
N TYR A 40 7.00 1.65 3.59
CA TYR A 40 6.49 2.04 2.28
C TYR A 40 6.04 3.50 2.29
N LEU A 41 6.37 4.23 1.23
CA LEU A 41 6.12 5.65 1.11
C LEU A 41 5.53 5.97 -0.26
N LEU A 42 4.37 6.62 -0.28
CA LEU A 42 3.88 7.35 -1.44
C LEU A 42 4.18 8.84 -1.27
N THR A 43 4.45 9.51 -2.37
CA THR A 43 4.75 10.96 -2.42
C THR A 43 3.81 11.67 -3.39
N ALA A 44 3.80 13.01 -3.36
CA ALA A 44 3.01 13.79 -4.32
C ALA A 44 3.43 13.53 -5.78
N GLU A 45 4.71 13.20 -6.04
CA GLU A 45 5.21 12.86 -7.37
C GLU A 45 4.92 11.41 -7.79
N THR A 46 4.80 10.51 -6.81
CA THR A 46 4.43 9.09 -7.00
C THR A 46 3.26 8.73 -6.09
N PRO A 47 2.06 9.27 -6.37
CA PRO A 47 0.96 9.23 -5.41
C PRO A 47 0.17 7.91 -5.42
N ARG A 48 0.49 6.96 -6.31
CA ARG A 48 -0.30 5.73 -6.51
C ARG A 48 0.55 4.49 -6.42
N SER A 49 0.00 3.43 -5.79
CA SER A 49 0.51 2.08 -5.95
C SER A 49 -0.19 1.39 -7.12
N ARG A 50 0.51 0.52 -7.84
CA ARG A 50 -0.10 -0.32 -8.88
C ARG A 50 -1.10 -1.30 -8.25
N LEU A 51 -2.14 -1.65 -9.01
CA LEU A 51 -3.07 -2.72 -8.62
C LEU A 51 -2.32 -4.05 -8.60
N HIS A 52 -2.30 -4.69 -7.44
CA HIS A 52 -1.56 -5.92 -7.23
C HIS A 52 -2.27 -6.83 -6.22
N ARG A 53 -1.85 -8.07 -6.20
CA ARG A 53 -2.36 -9.10 -5.27
C ARG A 53 -1.20 -9.88 -4.69
N ASN A 54 -1.30 -10.23 -3.41
CA ASN A 54 -0.41 -11.16 -2.75
C ASN A 54 -1.24 -12.30 -2.15
N ASP A 55 -0.70 -13.52 -2.16
CA ASP A 55 -1.37 -14.68 -1.55
C ASP A 55 -1.28 -14.67 -0.02
N ALA A 56 -0.31 -13.93 0.54
CA ALA A 56 -0.18 -13.70 1.97
C ALA A 56 -1.08 -12.55 2.44
N SER A 57 -1.47 -12.57 3.71
CA SER A 57 -2.13 -11.44 4.36
C SER A 57 -1.13 -10.33 4.65
N ILE A 58 -1.57 -9.07 4.53
CA ILE A 58 -0.73 -7.91 4.77
C ILE A 58 -1.42 -6.97 5.75
N ILE A 59 -0.68 -6.56 6.78
CA ILE A 59 -1.11 -5.58 7.76
C ILE A 59 -0.44 -4.26 7.41
N HIS A 60 -1.23 -3.22 7.18
CA HIS A 60 -0.76 -1.86 6.90
C HIS A 60 -0.92 -1.00 8.14
N LEU A 61 0.10 -0.23 8.49
CA LEU A 61 0.16 0.60 9.68
C LEU A 61 0.59 2.02 9.30
N HIS A 62 -0.28 3.01 9.52
CA HIS A 62 0.03 4.41 9.24
C HIS A 62 0.99 4.99 10.29
N HIS A 63 2.01 5.72 9.84
CA HIS A 63 3.00 6.37 10.71
C HIS A 63 2.95 7.89 10.63
N ALA A 64 2.92 8.45 9.42
CA ALA A 64 3.04 9.90 9.25
C ALA A 64 2.57 10.35 7.86
N GLY A 65 2.30 11.64 7.74
CA GLY A 65 1.92 12.28 6.50
C GLY A 65 0.42 12.24 6.24
N GLY A 66 0.04 12.33 4.98
CA GLY A 66 -1.35 12.29 4.53
C GLY A 66 -1.97 10.89 4.63
N SER A 67 -3.26 10.81 4.34
CA SER A 67 -4.01 9.57 4.34
C SER A 67 -3.91 8.87 2.97
N LEU A 68 -3.95 7.55 2.99
CA LEU A 68 -4.04 6.70 1.81
C LEU A 68 -5.45 6.17 1.65
N ASP A 69 -6.04 6.38 0.47
CA ASP A 69 -7.26 5.69 0.07
C ASP A 69 -6.91 4.37 -0.60
N TYR A 70 -7.47 3.31 -0.05
CA TYR A 70 -7.37 1.95 -0.59
C TYR A 70 -8.64 1.56 -1.32
N LEU A 71 -8.46 0.94 -2.48
CA LEU A 71 -9.45 0.13 -3.14
C LEU A 71 -9.07 -1.33 -2.96
N LEU A 72 -9.97 -2.10 -2.34
CA LEU A 72 -9.84 -3.53 -2.13
C LEU A 72 -10.87 -4.26 -2.97
N LEU A 73 -10.42 -5.26 -3.72
CA LEU A 73 -11.27 -6.10 -4.57
C LEU A 73 -11.12 -7.55 -4.11
N PRO A 74 -11.89 -7.96 -3.08
CA PRO A 74 -11.87 -9.33 -2.58
C PRO A 74 -12.43 -10.31 -3.61
N PRO A 75 -11.97 -11.57 -3.67
CA PRO A 75 -12.36 -12.52 -4.71
C PRO A 75 -13.84 -12.92 -4.70
N ALA A 76 -14.54 -12.75 -3.58
CA ALA A 76 -15.94 -13.19 -3.41
C ALA A 76 -16.81 -12.17 -2.66
N ALA A 77 -16.46 -10.89 -2.70
CA ALA A 77 -17.18 -9.83 -2.04
C ALA A 77 -17.11 -8.54 -2.88
N PRO A 78 -18.03 -7.59 -2.67
CA PRO A 78 -18.00 -6.30 -3.36
C PRO A 78 -16.73 -5.53 -3.11
N ALA A 79 -16.39 -4.63 -4.04
CA ALA A 79 -15.30 -3.67 -3.87
C ALA A 79 -15.47 -2.85 -2.58
N GLN A 80 -14.37 -2.60 -1.88
CA GLN A 80 -14.35 -1.85 -0.63
C GLN A 80 -13.39 -0.67 -0.75
N ARG A 81 -13.80 0.47 -0.21
CA ARG A 81 -12.94 1.64 -0.05
C ARG A 81 -12.60 1.80 1.43
N VAL A 82 -11.33 1.97 1.74
CA VAL A 82 -10.84 2.14 3.11
C VAL A 82 -9.81 3.26 3.12
N THR A 83 -9.97 4.20 4.05
CA THR A 83 -8.96 5.23 4.31
C THR A 83 -8.06 4.79 5.45
N LEU A 84 -6.76 4.74 5.19
CA LEU A 84 -5.71 4.49 6.17
C LEU A 84 -5.00 5.80 6.48
N GLY A 85 -5.07 6.26 7.72
CA GLY A 85 -4.52 7.56 8.10
C GLY A 85 -4.31 7.67 9.60
N ALA A 86 -4.17 8.91 10.08
CA ALA A 86 -3.87 9.16 11.48
C ALA A 86 -5.08 8.93 12.39
N PRO A 87 -4.99 8.05 13.42
CA PRO A 87 -6.08 7.86 14.38
C PRO A 87 -6.48 9.16 15.10
N ALA A 88 -5.53 10.06 15.33
CA ALA A 88 -5.79 11.37 15.91
C ALA A 88 -6.68 12.26 15.05
N ALA A 89 -6.76 12.01 13.73
CA ALA A 89 -7.68 12.68 12.81
C ALA A 89 -9.02 11.93 12.64
N GLY A 90 -9.28 10.89 13.44
CA GLY A 90 -10.49 10.08 13.36
C GLY A 90 -10.45 9.00 12.28
N GLU A 91 -9.26 8.71 11.73
CA GLU A 91 -9.07 7.70 10.68
C GLU A 91 -8.57 6.38 11.26
N GLY A 92 -8.72 5.29 10.52
CA GLY A 92 -8.17 4.00 10.90
C GLY A 92 -6.65 3.96 10.69
N GLY A 93 -5.88 3.76 11.76
CA GLY A 93 -4.42 3.67 11.71
C GLY A 93 -3.90 2.32 11.24
N GLN A 94 -4.78 1.34 11.09
CA GLN A 94 -4.46 -0.04 10.69
C GLN A 94 -5.43 -0.55 9.65
N LEU A 95 -4.90 -1.35 8.71
CA LEU A 95 -5.70 -2.04 7.70
C LEU A 95 -5.13 -3.45 7.51
N VAL A 96 -5.98 -4.46 7.65
CA VAL A 96 -5.63 -5.85 7.30
C VAL A 96 -6.22 -6.19 5.94
N VAL A 97 -5.37 -6.57 5.00
CA VAL A 97 -5.78 -7.05 3.68
C VAL A 97 -5.54 -8.55 3.63
N PRO A 98 -6.60 -9.37 3.57
CA PRO A 98 -6.47 -10.82 3.43
C PRO A 98 -5.76 -11.22 2.14
N GLY A 99 -5.02 -12.32 2.18
CA GLY A 99 -4.42 -12.91 0.98
C GLY A 99 -5.45 -13.16 -0.12
N GLY A 100 -5.03 -13.00 -1.37
CA GLY A 100 -5.90 -13.16 -2.53
C GLY A 100 -6.70 -11.92 -2.93
N THR A 101 -6.69 -10.86 -2.12
CA THR A 101 -7.39 -9.61 -2.42
C THR A 101 -6.54 -8.73 -3.34
N TRP A 102 -7.10 -8.30 -4.47
CA TRP A 102 -6.52 -7.23 -5.28
C TRP A 102 -6.62 -5.91 -4.53
N LYS A 103 -5.56 -5.13 -4.53
CA LYS A 103 -5.52 -3.82 -3.89
C LYS A 103 -4.70 -2.82 -4.66
N CYS A 104 -5.10 -1.57 -4.57
CA CYS A 104 -4.28 -0.40 -4.89
C CYS A 104 -4.61 0.72 -3.91
N CYS A 105 -3.76 1.71 -3.84
CA CYS A 105 -4.01 2.90 -3.03
C CYS A 105 -3.47 4.15 -3.69
N HIS A 106 -3.95 5.29 -3.22
CA HIS A 106 -3.40 6.57 -3.61
C HIS A 106 -3.33 7.55 -2.44
N LEU A 107 -2.34 8.44 -2.49
CA LEU A 107 -2.23 9.59 -1.60
C LEU A 107 -3.25 10.64 -2.04
N GLN A 108 -4.21 10.97 -1.17
CA GLN A 108 -5.24 11.96 -1.48
C GLN A 108 -4.69 13.38 -1.50
N GLN A 109 -3.90 13.73 -0.49
CA GLN A 109 -3.34 15.05 -0.31
C GLN A 109 -2.10 15.01 0.60
N GLY A 110 -1.31 16.07 0.54
CA GLY A 110 -0.07 16.17 1.31
C GLY A 110 1.16 15.80 0.51
N ALA A 111 2.32 15.99 1.10
CA ALA A 111 3.61 15.74 0.44
C ALA A 111 3.97 14.26 0.37
N PHE A 112 3.50 13.46 1.33
CA PHE A 112 3.77 12.03 1.41
C PHE A 112 2.80 11.33 2.38
N ALA A 113 2.75 10.00 2.32
CA ALA A 113 2.22 9.12 3.37
C ALA A 113 3.24 8.01 3.63
N LEU A 114 3.60 7.83 4.91
CA LEU A 114 4.51 6.78 5.37
C LEU A 114 3.74 5.72 6.13
N ILE A 115 3.89 4.47 5.71
CA ILE A 115 3.29 3.31 6.37
C ILE A 115 4.35 2.22 6.61
N SER A 116 4.00 1.25 7.44
CA SER A 116 4.64 -0.08 7.43
C SER A 116 3.68 -1.10 6.86
N GLU A 117 4.24 -2.11 6.21
CA GLU A 117 3.53 -3.31 5.80
C GLU A 117 4.19 -4.54 6.42
N VAL A 118 3.38 -5.37 7.09
CA VAL A 118 3.79 -6.66 7.65
C VAL A 118 3.11 -7.75 6.83
N VAL A 119 3.89 -8.56 6.15
CA VAL A 119 3.43 -9.65 5.27
C VAL A 119 3.55 -10.98 6.00
N VAL A 120 2.47 -11.73 6.07
CA VAL A 120 2.38 -12.98 6.83
C VAL A 120 1.71 -14.07 5.98
N PRO A 121 2.43 -15.14 5.62
CA PRO A 121 3.88 -15.36 5.76
C PRO A 121 4.71 -14.37 4.97
N ALA A 122 6.04 -14.38 5.16
CA ALA A 122 6.96 -13.41 4.58
C ALA A 122 6.78 -13.22 3.06
N PHE A 123 7.05 -12.01 2.58
CA PHE A 123 6.94 -11.66 1.17
C PHE A 123 7.86 -12.52 0.29
N GLU A 124 7.25 -13.07 -0.77
CA GLU A 124 7.92 -13.76 -1.86
C GLU A 124 7.35 -13.28 -3.19
N TRP A 125 8.22 -12.94 -4.16
CA TRP A 125 7.77 -12.52 -5.49
C TRP A 125 6.92 -13.56 -6.21
N ALA A 126 7.14 -14.85 -5.94
CA ALA A 126 6.33 -15.94 -6.50
C ALA A 126 4.85 -15.89 -6.07
N ARG A 127 4.55 -15.21 -4.96
CA ARG A 127 3.19 -15.03 -4.41
C ARG A 127 2.60 -13.65 -4.73
N HIS A 128 3.36 -12.80 -5.41
CA HIS A 128 2.95 -11.44 -5.77
C HIS A 128 2.62 -11.37 -7.26
N ARG A 129 1.56 -10.63 -7.60
CA ARG A 129 1.14 -10.45 -8.98
C ARG A 129 0.66 -9.03 -9.20
N PHE A 130 1.16 -8.37 -10.26
CA PHE A 130 0.59 -7.13 -10.77
C PHE A 130 -0.61 -7.43 -11.66
N ALA A 131 -1.63 -6.58 -11.57
CA ALA A 131 -2.79 -6.67 -12.43
C ALA A 131 -2.44 -6.29 -13.88
N GLN A 132 -3.12 -6.95 -14.78
CA GLN A 132 -3.21 -6.57 -16.19
C GLN A 132 -4.64 -6.09 -16.48
N ARG A 133 -4.88 -5.50 -17.66
CA ARG A 133 -6.21 -4.98 -18.02
C ARG A 133 -7.34 -6.00 -17.84
N GLN A 134 -7.10 -7.27 -18.13
CA GLN A 134 -8.07 -8.34 -17.94
C GLN A 134 -8.39 -8.67 -16.47
N ASP A 135 -7.53 -8.27 -15.55
CA ASP A 135 -7.73 -8.48 -14.10
C ASP A 135 -8.58 -7.36 -13.48
N VAL A 136 -8.83 -6.27 -14.20
CA VAL A 136 -9.65 -5.16 -13.73
C VAL A 136 -11.11 -5.63 -13.66
N ALA A 137 -11.69 -5.51 -12.47
CA ALA A 137 -13.06 -5.92 -12.24
C ALA A 137 -14.05 -5.10 -13.09
N ALA A 138 -15.11 -5.76 -13.57
CA ALA A 138 -16.18 -5.10 -14.31
C ALA A 138 -16.95 -4.09 -13.44
N ASP A 139 -16.91 -4.26 -12.13
CA ASP A 139 -17.51 -3.41 -11.10
C ASP A 139 -16.53 -2.40 -10.49
N TRP A 140 -15.50 -1.97 -11.26
CA TRP A 140 -14.60 -0.90 -10.83
C TRP A 140 -15.42 0.33 -10.44
N PRO A 141 -15.24 0.87 -9.21
CA PRO A 141 -16.07 1.96 -8.74
C PRO A 141 -15.91 3.22 -9.60
N ALA A 142 -17.03 3.79 -10.07
CA ALA A 142 -17.03 4.94 -10.97
C ALA A 142 -16.44 6.21 -10.31
N GLU A 143 -16.54 6.32 -8.99
CA GLU A 143 -15.98 7.43 -8.21
C GLU A 143 -14.50 7.25 -7.86
N TRP A 144 -13.91 6.09 -8.16
CA TRP A 144 -12.48 5.85 -8.02
C TRP A 144 -11.74 6.31 -9.28
N PRO A 145 -10.50 6.81 -9.19
CA PRO A 145 -9.74 7.15 -10.39
C PRO A 145 -9.67 5.98 -11.37
N ALA A 146 -9.65 6.28 -12.66
CA ALA A 146 -9.67 5.27 -13.72
C ALA A 146 -8.57 4.19 -13.54
N PRO A 147 -8.88 2.91 -13.82
CA PRO A 147 -7.97 1.80 -13.54
C PRO A 147 -6.63 1.88 -14.27
N GLU A 148 -6.58 2.56 -15.42
CA GLU A 148 -5.35 2.77 -16.19
C GLU A 148 -4.23 3.44 -15.40
N GLY A 149 -4.60 4.26 -14.42
CA GLY A 149 -3.64 4.92 -13.52
C GLY A 149 -3.02 4.00 -12.47
N PHE A 150 -3.45 2.73 -12.41
CA PHE A 150 -3.00 1.72 -11.45
C PHE A 150 -2.46 0.42 -12.10
N LEU A 151 -2.36 0.38 -13.42
CA LEU A 151 -1.84 -0.77 -14.17
C LEU A 151 -0.33 -0.68 -14.47
#